data_a630f2244741164518535a41801ee357
#
_entry.id   a630f2244741164518535a41801ee357
#
_cell.length_a   1.000
_cell.length_b   1.000
_cell.length_c   1.000
_cell.angle_alpha   90.00
_cell.angle_beta   90.00
_cell.angle_gamma   90.00
#
_symmetry.space_group_name_H-M   'P 1'
#
loop_
_entity.id
_entity.type
_entity.pdbx_description
1 polymer ?
#
loop_
_entity_poly.entity_id
_entity_poly.type
_entity_poly.pdbx_seq_one_letter_code
_entity_poly.pdbx_strand_id
1 'polypeptide(L)'
;MSAQFVALALSYSLGKGSISLKGRRRRPWLEVKRLEIDRTYLDHQLRKLRQYHDGAVDYVWDRVPTDGFYDMERFRFQGDMLWRAYELLYPRDKRMISRDVLNTAGLKGAAALWIDQGRITGKRGSIRGSYSEKEYEALESWFNDLSIPAKIHRNNISIVQLSFKKDSLNELINLIRPYVHINMKKKLRQEMSKFR
;
A
#
# COMPACT_ATOMS: atom_id res chain seq x y z
N MET A 1 6.95 15.68 -15.12
CA MET A 1 6.51 15.02 -13.86
C MET A 1 7.26 13.70 -13.73
N SER A 2 7.88 13.43 -12.58
CA SER A 2 8.66 12.19 -12.41
C SER A 2 7.73 10.97 -12.31
N ALA A 3 7.88 10.01 -13.23
CA ALA A 3 7.15 8.73 -13.18
C ALA A 3 7.41 7.98 -11.86
N GLN A 4 8.60 8.14 -11.30
CA GLN A 4 8.98 7.54 -10.03
C GLN A 4 8.21 8.12 -8.84
N PHE A 5 7.88 9.42 -8.85
CA PHE A 5 7.03 10.04 -7.84
C PHE A 5 5.60 9.49 -7.89
N VAL A 6 5.02 9.39 -9.08
CA VAL A 6 3.66 8.83 -9.26
C VAL A 6 3.62 7.38 -8.77
N ALA A 7 4.61 6.57 -9.15
CA ALA A 7 4.73 5.19 -8.70
C ALA A 7 4.82 5.09 -7.16
N LEU A 8 5.57 5.99 -6.52
CA LEU A 8 5.71 6.02 -5.07
C LEU A 8 4.41 6.42 -4.36
N ALA A 9 3.74 7.48 -4.85
CA ALA A 9 2.46 7.94 -4.30
C ALA A 9 1.37 6.86 -4.41
N LEU A 10 1.28 6.18 -5.56
CA LEU A 10 0.38 5.05 -5.76
C LEU A 10 0.74 3.87 -4.85
N SER A 11 2.03 3.56 -4.69
CA SER A 11 2.47 2.48 -3.78
C SER A 11 1.99 2.72 -2.34
N TYR A 12 2.12 3.95 -1.84
CA TYR A 12 1.63 4.28 -0.49
C TYR A 12 0.11 4.20 -0.39
N SER A 13 -0.59 4.57 -1.47
CA SER A 13 -2.07 4.53 -1.54
C SER A 13 -2.63 3.11 -1.69
N LEU A 14 -1.85 2.17 -2.22
CA LEU A 14 -2.18 0.74 -2.20
C LEU A 14 -2.08 0.14 -0.79
N GLY A 15 -1.21 0.69 0.05
CA GLY A 15 -1.11 0.35 1.48
C GLY A 15 -2.09 1.15 2.35
N LYS A 16 -1.58 1.74 3.43
CA LYS A 16 -2.36 2.54 4.40
C LYS A 16 -2.47 4.03 4.05
N GLY A 17 -2.02 4.42 2.86
CA GLY A 17 -2.16 5.78 2.38
C GLY A 17 -3.47 6.01 1.64
N SER A 18 -3.83 7.29 1.49
CA SER A 18 -4.96 7.72 0.67
C SER A 18 -4.63 9.04 -0.02
N ILE A 19 -5.09 9.20 -1.24
CA ILE A 19 -5.06 10.49 -1.93
C ILE A 19 -6.48 11.05 -1.91
N SER A 20 -6.63 12.33 -1.55
CA SER A 20 -7.93 13.00 -1.51
C SER A 20 -7.79 14.44 -1.95
N LEU A 21 -8.86 15.02 -2.51
CA LEU A 21 -8.92 16.44 -2.85
C LEU A 21 -9.36 17.24 -1.63
N LYS A 22 -8.58 18.23 -1.22
CA LYS A 22 -8.88 19.08 -0.06
C LYS A 22 -8.76 20.57 -0.39
N GLY A 23 -9.42 21.39 0.46
CA GLY A 23 -9.43 22.83 0.37
C GLY A 23 -10.36 23.38 -0.75
N ARG A 24 -10.55 24.69 -0.78
CA ARG A 24 -11.40 25.38 -1.78
C ARG A 24 -10.94 25.14 -3.23
N ARG A 25 -9.61 24.96 -3.44
CA ARG A 25 -9.01 24.70 -4.76
C ARG A 25 -8.94 23.22 -5.11
N ARG A 26 -9.52 22.32 -4.27
CA ARG A 26 -9.54 20.86 -4.47
C ARG A 26 -8.18 20.28 -4.83
N ARG A 27 -7.10 20.68 -4.18
CA ARG A 27 -5.76 20.15 -4.43
C ARG A 27 -5.60 18.73 -3.90
N PRO A 28 -4.85 17.86 -4.59
CA PRO A 28 -4.61 16.52 -4.11
C PRO A 28 -3.65 16.50 -2.91
N TRP A 29 -4.03 15.72 -1.90
CA TRP A 29 -3.25 15.43 -0.71
C TRP A 29 -3.04 13.94 -0.60
N LEU A 30 -1.80 13.54 -0.39
CA LEU A 30 -1.45 12.19 0.04
C LEU A 30 -1.36 12.19 1.56
N GLU A 31 -2.18 11.39 2.22
CA GLU A 31 -2.11 11.15 3.65
C GLU A 31 -1.67 9.70 3.88
N VAL A 32 -0.66 9.49 4.73
CA VAL A 32 -0.23 8.16 5.16
C VAL A 32 -0.25 8.12 6.68
N LYS A 33 -0.94 7.09 7.22
CA LYS A 33 -1.08 6.89 8.68
C LYS A 33 -0.38 5.61 9.09
N ARG A 34 0.26 5.63 10.26
CA ARG A 34 0.92 4.49 10.86
C ARG A 34 0.73 4.48 12.37
N LEU A 35 0.83 3.30 12.98
CA LEU A 35 1.00 3.21 14.42
C LEU A 35 2.33 3.87 14.82
N GLU A 36 2.39 4.45 16.00
CA GLU A 36 3.60 5.10 16.51
C GLU A 36 4.83 4.18 16.48
N ILE A 37 4.66 2.90 16.75
CA ILE A 37 5.72 1.89 16.67
C ILE A 37 6.35 1.77 15.27
N ASP A 38 5.64 2.20 14.22
CA ASP A 38 6.11 2.17 12.83
C ASP A 38 6.59 3.57 12.35
N ARG A 39 6.82 4.53 13.28
CA ARG A 39 7.21 5.93 12.99
C ARG A 39 8.41 6.03 12.07
N THR A 40 9.47 5.26 12.34
CA THR A 40 10.67 5.23 11.47
C THR A 40 10.37 4.85 10.02
N TYR A 41 9.40 3.99 9.81
CA TYR A 41 8.96 3.65 8.46
C TYR A 41 8.14 4.78 7.83
N LEU A 42 7.30 5.45 8.60
CA LEU A 42 6.55 6.61 8.17
C LEU A 42 7.49 7.76 7.76
N ASP A 43 8.51 8.06 8.58
CA ASP A 43 9.58 9.01 8.28
C ASP A 43 10.33 8.66 6.98
N HIS A 44 10.65 7.38 6.79
CA HIS A 44 11.29 6.91 5.57
C HIS A 44 10.41 7.18 4.34
N GLN A 45 9.11 6.90 4.43
CA GLN A 45 8.16 7.15 3.34
C GLN A 45 8.10 8.65 2.99
N LEU A 46 8.02 9.53 3.99
CA LEU A 46 8.04 10.97 3.79
C LEU A 46 9.35 11.45 3.15
N ARG A 47 10.50 11.00 3.67
CA ARG A 47 11.82 11.35 3.09
C ARG A 47 11.95 10.93 1.63
N LYS A 48 11.40 9.77 1.26
CA LYS A 48 11.40 9.32 -0.14
C LYS A 48 10.55 10.22 -1.04
N LEU A 49 9.39 10.70 -0.59
CA LEU A 49 8.58 11.66 -1.35
C LEU A 49 9.32 12.98 -1.55
N ARG A 50 9.99 13.47 -0.50
CA ARG A 50 10.75 14.74 -0.53
C ARG A 50 11.93 14.73 -1.51
N GLN A 51 12.47 13.56 -1.84
CA GLN A 51 13.54 13.43 -2.86
C GLN A 51 13.09 13.81 -4.28
N TYR A 52 11.78 13.84 -4.54
CA TYR A 52 11.21 14.14 -5.85
C TYR A 52 10.57 15.52 -5.95
N HIS A 53 10.70 16.33 -4.90
CA HIS A 53 10.10 17.66 -4.85
C HIS A 53 11.15 18.70 -4.49
N ASP A 54 11.43 19.62 -5.43
CA ASP A 54 12.45 20.67 -5.29
C ASP A 54 11.95 21.92 -4.55
N GLY A 55 10.68 21.97 -4.14
CA GLY A 55 10.07 23.12 -3.47
C GLY A 55 9.62 22.84 -2.04
N ALA A 56 8.99 23.82 -1.44
CA ALA A 56 8.37 23.68 -0.14
C ALA A 56 7.28 22.62 -0.19
N VAL A 57 7.41 21.60 0.65
CA VAL A 57 6.42 20.55 0.81
C VAL A 57 5.51 20.93 1.95
N ASP A 58 4.24 21.11 1.66
CA ASP A 58 3.20 21.32 2.66
C ASP A 58 2.86 19.94 3.26
N TYR A 59 3.40 19.64 4.43
CA TYR A 59 3.04 18.43 5.17
C TYR A 59 2.67 18.76 6.61
N VAL A 60 1.74 18.02 7.13
CA VAL A 60 1.33 18.09 8.53
C VAL A 60 1.74 16.77 9.20
N TRP A 61 2.56 16.93 10.23
CA TRP A 61 2.93 15.86 11.12
C TRP A 61 2.14 16.02 12.39
N ASP A 62 1.10 15.23 12.57
CA ASP A 62 0.26 15.26 13.74
C ASP A 62 -0.02 13.85 14.29
N ARG A 63 -0.30 13.81 15.56
CA ARG A 63 -0.79 12.61 16.22
C ARG A 63 -2.30 12.51 16.00
N VAL A 64 -2.76 11.36 15.54
CA VAL A 64 -4.19 11.09 15.33
C VAL A 64 -4.68 10.31 16.55
N PRO A 65 -5.53 10.89 17.41
CA PRO A 65 -6.15 10.14 18.49
C PRO A 65 -6.98 8.99 17.89
N THR A 66 -6.83 7.82 18.45
CA THR A 66 -7.70 6.66 18.20
C THR A 66 -8.38 6.28 19.49
N ASP A 67 -9.47 5.53 19.44
CA ASP A 67 -10.35 5.20 20.58
C ASP A 67 -9.64 4.45 21.74
N GLY A 68 -8.53 4.99 22.19
CA GLY A 68 -7.93 4.71 23.47
C GLY A 68 -6.81 3.67 23.50
N PHE A 69 -6.46 2.98 22.41
CA PHE A 69 -5.46 1.90 22.51
C PHE A 69 -4.18 2.12 21.68
N TYR A 70 -4.18 2.96 20.65
CA TYR A 70 -3.00 3.16 19.79
C TYR A 70 -2.90 4.60 19.33
N ASP A 71 -1.77 5.22 19.59
CA ASP A 71 -1.41 6.49 18.95
C ASP A 71 -1.03 6.22 17.49
N MET A 72 -1.69 6.91 16.59
CA MET A 72 -1.35 6.89 15.16
C MET A 72 -0.71 8.21 14.78
N GLU A 73 0.36 8.12 14.01
CA GLU A 73 0.99 9.27 13.40
C GLU A 73 0.69 9.31 11.91
N ARG A 74 0.62 10.50 11.36
CA ARG A 74 0.41 10.70 9.93
C ARG A 74 1.26 11.83 9.39
N PHE A 75 1.61 11.73 8.14
CA PHE A 75 1.99 12.89 7.37
C PHE A 75 0.96 13.16 6.26
N ARG A 76 0.91 14.41 5.86
CA ARG A 76 0.17 14.87 4.69
C ARG A 76 1.13 15.56 3.75
N PHE A 77 1.14 15.12 2.53
CA PHE A 77 1.94 15.69 1.46
C PHE A 77 1.00 16.29 0.42
N GLN A 78 1.15 17.58 0.15
CA GLN A 78 0.38 18.29 -0.87
C GLN A 78 1.29 18.67 -2.03
N GLY A 79 0.79 18.55 -3.24
CA GLY A 79 1.51 19.01 -4.43
C GLY A 79 0.77 18.68 -5.71
N ASP A 80 0.92 19.54 -6.71
CA ASP A 80 0.30 19.32 -8.02
C ASP A 80 0.84 18.06 -8.71
N MET A 81 1.99 17.56 -8.26
CA MET A 81 2.55 16.29 -8.73
C MET A 81 1.67 15.09 -8.39
N LEU A 82 0.77 15.21 -7.40
CA LEU A 82 -0.16 14.14 -7.03
C LEU A 82 -1.35 13.99 -7.99
N TRP A 83 -1.60 14.97 -8.87
CA TRP A 83 -2.75 14.91 -9.78
C TRP A 83 -2.75 13.64 -10.63
N ARG A 84 -1.62 13.27 -11.20
CA ARG A 84 -1.53 12.06 -12.02
C ARG A 84 -1.81 10.79 -11.22
N ALA A 85 -1.33 10.71 -9.99
CA ALA A 85 -1.62 9.58 -9.11
C ALA A 85 -3.09 9.56 -8.69
N TYR A 86 -3.68 10.75 -8.45
CA TYR A 86 -5.10 10.86 -8.15
C TYR A 86 -5.97 10.38 -9.32
N GLU A 87 -5.74 10.89 -10.54
CA GLU A 87 -6.50 10.51 -11.73
C GLU A 87 -6.47 9.00 -12.00
N LEU A 88 -5.30 8.38 -11.83
CA LEU A 88 -5.15 6.93 -11.98
C LEU A 88 -5.95 6.15 -10.93
N LEU A 89 -5.90 6.61 -9.66
CA LEU A 89 -6.53 5.90 -8.54
C LEU A 89 -8.02 6.20 -8.39
N TYR A 90 -8.49 7.35 -8.88
CA TYR A 90 -9.87 7.81 -8.75
C TYR A 90 -10.50 8.14 -10.12
N PRO A 91 -10.58 7.18 -11.05
CA PRO A 91 -11.30 7.41 -12.31
C PRO A 91 -12.75 7.74 -11.99
N ARG A 92 -13.24 8.89 -12.52
CA ARG A 92 -14.59 9.41 -12.25
C ARG A 92 -14.86 9.62 -10.74
N ASP A 93 -13.88 10.15 -10.01
CA ASP A 93 -13.95 10.44 -8.57
C ASP A 93 -14.23 9.22 -7.66
N LYS A 94 -14.17 8.01 -8.20
CA LYS A 94 -14.33 6.76 -7.43
C LYS A 94 -13.00 6.02 -7.33
N ARG A 95 -12.56 5.70 -6.10
CA ARG A 95 -11.34 4.91 -5.89
C ARG A 95 -11.46 3.55 -6.56
N MET A 96 -10.44 3.18 -7.32
CA MET A 96 -10.38 1.90 -8.01
C MET A 96 -8.93 1.46 -8.21
N ILE A 97 -8.61 0.26 -7.75
CA ILE A 97 -7.33 -0.38 -8.05
C ILE A 97 -7.45 -1.09 -9.40
N SER A 98 -6.98 -0.42 -10.44
CA SER A 98 -6.93 -0.96 -11.80
C SER A 98 -5.57 -1.57 -12.12
N ARG A 99 -5.47 -2.26 -13.24
CA ARG A 99 -4.19 -2.76 -13.77
C ARG A 99 -3.18 -1.64 -13.99
N ASP A 100 -3.63 -0.46 -14.45
CA ASP A 100 -2.76 0.70 -14.67
C ASP A 100 -2.15 1.21 -13.37
N VAL A 101 -2.97 1.27 -12.30
CA VAL A 101 -2.49 1.60 -10.94
C VAL A 101 -1.43 0.61 -10.49
N LEU A 102 -1.69 -0.70 -10.63
CA LEU A 102 -0.78 -1.77 -10.20
C LEU A 102 0.52 -1.76 -11.00
N ASN A 103 0.43 -1.65 -12.33
CA ASN A 103 1.60 -1.57 -13.20
C ASN A 103 2.45 -0.33 -12.92
N THR A 104 1.82 0.82 -12.69
CA THR A 104 2.53 2.06 -12.36
C THR A 104 3.22 1.97 -10.98
N ALA A 105 2.55 1.40 -9.98
CA ALA A 105 3.12 1.21 -8.64
C ALA A 105 4.23 0.14 -8.63
N GLY A 106 4.11 -0.88 -9.46
CA GLY A 106 5.08 -1.95 -9.63
C GLY A 106 5.39 -2.70 -8.33
N LEU A 107 6.59 -3.27 -8.22
CA LEU A 107 7.00 -4.05 -7.05
C LEU A 107 7.05 -3.23 -5.75
N LYS A 108 7.20 -1.91 -5.82
CA LYS A 108 7.06 -1.03 -4.64
C LYS A 108 5.63 -1.04 -4.13
N GLY A 109 4.65 -1.06 -5.04
CA GLY A 109 3.23 -1.21 -4.71
C GLY A 109 2.93 -2.58 -4.10
N ALA A 110 3.47 -3.66 -4.65
CA ALA A 110 3.35 -5.00 -4.08
C ALA A 110 3.92 -5.07 -2.65
N ALA A 111 5.09 -4.44 -2.43
CA ALA A 111 5.70 -4.37 -1.11
C ALA A 111 4.84 -3.61 -0.10
N ALA A 112 4.31 -2.42 -0.48
CA ALA A 112 3.44 -1.63 0.38
C ALA A 112 2.14 -2.37 0.70
N LEU A 113 1.53 -2.97 -0.31
CA LEU A 113 0.32 -3.77 -0.18
C LEU A 113 0.53 -4.95 0.79
N TRP A 114 1.65 -5.70 0.62
CA TRP A 114 2.00 -6.81 1.51
C TRP A 114 2.24 -6.35 2.95
N ILE A 115 3.01 -5.31 3.15
CA ILE A 115 3.34 -4.79 4.49
C ILE A 115 2.08 -4.38 5.26
N ASP A 116 1.09 -3.84 4.57
CA ASP A 116 -0.09 -3.28 5.21
C ASP A 116 -1.26 -4.26 5.33
N GLN A 117 -1.36 -5.22 4.43
CA GLN A 117 -2.53 -6.09 4.29
C GLN A 117 -2.17 -7.57 4.13
N GLY A 118 -0.87 -7.86 3.98
CA GLY A 118 -0.36 -9.21 3.87
C GLY A 118 -0.30 -9.92 5.21
N ARG A 119 -0.62 -11.21 5.20
CA ARG A 119 -0.52 -12.10 6.35
C ARG A 119 0.05 -13.45 5.94
N ILE A 120 0.91 -14.01 6.78
CA ILE A 120 1.41 -15.38 6.64
C ILE A 120 0.74 -16.25 7.71
N THR A 121 0.15 -17.37 7.27
CA THR A 121 -0.45 -18.36 8.18
C THR A 121 0.05 -19.74 7.76
N GLY A 122 0.88 -20.33 8.60
CA GLY A 122 1.59 -21.57 8.25
C GLY A 122 2.44 -21.38 6.99
N LYS A 123 2.23 -22.19 5.98
CA LYS A 123 2.95 -22.15 4.70
C LYS A 123 2.23 -21.34 3.61
N ARG A 124 1.22 -20.54 3.96
CA ARG A 124 0.39 -19.79 3.01
C ARG A 124 0.44 -18.31 3.31
N GLY A 125 0.32 -17.51 2.26
CA GLY A 125 0.15 -16.06 2.35
C GLY A 125 -1.25 -15.63 1.95
N SER A 126 -1.69 -14.49 2.45
CA SER A 126 -2.92 -13.86 1.97
C SER A 126 -2.84 -12.35 2.05
N ILE A 127 -3.54 -11.68 1.15
CA ILE A 127 -3.82 -10.24 1.18
C ILE A 127 -5.30 -10.06 1.42
N ARG A 128 -5.64 -9.28 2.45
CA ARG A 128 -7.03 -8.92 2.79
C ARG A 128 -7.18 -7.41 2.82
N GLY A 129 -8.23 -6.93 2.16
CA GLY A 129 -8.59 -5.52 2.15
C GLY A 129 -10.05 -5.33 1.79
N SER A 130 -10.55 -4.12 1.95
CA SER A 130 -11.90 -3.74 1.51
C SER A 130 -11.88 -3.45 0.02
N TYR A 131 -11.70 -4.49 -0.79
CA TYR A 131 -11.67 -4.43 -2.25
C TYR A 131 -12.98 -4.92 -2.85
N SER A 132 -13.39 -4.28 -3.95
CA SER A 132 -14.44 -4.80 -4.81
C SER A 132 -13.98 -6.08 -5.52
N GLU A 133 -14.92 -6.84 -6.06
CA GLU A 133 -14.61 -8.04 -6.84
C GLU A 133 -13.66 -7.74 -8.00
N LYS A 134 -13.94 -6.69 -8.78
CA LYS A 134 -13.10 -6.23 -9.89
C LYS A 134 -11.65 -5.88 -9.46
N GLU A 135 -11.49 -5.31 -8.26
CA GLU A 135 -10.16 -5.00 -7.74
C GLU A 135 -9.40 -6.27 -7.32
N TYR A 136 -10.09 -7.26 -6.74
CA TYR A 136 -9.49 -8.56 -6.47
C TYR A 136 -9.09 -9.29 -7.75
N GLU A 137 -9.93 -9.25 -8.80
CA GLU A 137 -9.61 -9.81 -10.12
C GLU A 137 -8.39 -9.13 -10.77
N ALA A 138 -8.31 -7.81 -10.65
CA ALA A 138 -7.15 -7.05 -11.11
C ALA A 138 -5.86 -7.44 -10.36
N LEU A 139 -5.95 -7.62 -9.04
CA LEU A 139 -4.83 -8.08 -8.22
C LEU A 139 -4.40 -9.50 -8.57
N GLU A 140 -5.35 -10.43 -8.69
CA GLU A 140 -5.07 -11.83 -9.06
C GLU A 140 -4.37 -11.91 -10.43
N SER A 141 -4.95 -11.27 -11.44
CA SER A 141 -4.36 -11.22 -12.77
C SER A 141 -2.97 -10.59 -12.75
N TRP A 142 -2.79 -9.49 -12.01
CA TRP A 142 -1.49 -8.80 -11.94
C TRP A 142 -0.39 -9.65 -11.30
N PHE A 143 -0.68 -10.34 -10.20
CA PHE A 143 0.29 -11.24 -9.58
C PHE A 143 0.61 -12.45 -10.49
N ASN A 144 -0.39 -12.98 -11.17
CA ASN A 144 -0.19 -14.08 -12.11
C ASN A 144 0.72 -13.66 -13.29
N ASP A 145 0.57 -12.43 -13.81
CA ASP A 145 1.46 -11.89 -14.86
C ASP A 145 2.90 -11.67 -14.36
N LEU A 146 3.08 -11.44 -13.07
CA LEU A 146 4.41 -11.41 -12.43
C LEU A 146 4.99 -12.80 -12.17
N SER A 147 4.34 -13.86 -12.68
CA SER A 147 4.69 -15.26 -12.41
C SER A 147 4.58 -15.64 -10.91
N ILE A 148 3.73 -14.95 -10.16
CA ILE A 148 3.42 -15.23 -8.75
C ILE A 148 1.97 -15.75 -8.68
N PRO A 149 1.72 -17.07 -8.85
CA PRO A 149 0.38 -17.61 -8.84
C PRO A 149 -0.39 -17.23 -7.58
N ALA A 150 -1.44 -16.43 -7.78
CA ALA A 150 -2.37 -16.01 -6.75
C ALA A 150 -3.77 -16.53 -7.06
N LYS A 151 -4.60 -16.75 -6.03
CA LYS A 151 -5.99 -17.19 -6.20
C LYS A 151 -6.91 -16.43 -5.27
N ILE A 152 -8.01 -15.93 -5.83
CA ILE A 152 -9.13 -15.39 -5.07
C ILE A 152 -9.77 -16.52 -4.26
N HIS A 153 -9.92 -16.28 -2.96
CA HIS A 153 -10.68 -17.15 -2.07
C HIS A 153 -12.04 -16.51 -1.78
N ARG A 154 -13.10 -17.24 -2.07
CA ARG A 154 -14.50 -16.81 -1.86
C ARG A 154 -15.12 -17.63 -0.72
N ASN A 155 -15.98 -17.02 0.06
CA ASN A 155 -16.99 -17.72 0.84
C ASN A 155 -18.31 -17.69 0.05
N ASN A 156 -19.39 -18.19 0.66
CA ASN A 156 -20.71 -18.27 0.00
C ASN A 156 -21.32 -16.91 -0.39
N ILE A 157 -20.76 -15.79 0.10
CA ILE A 157 -21.37 -14.46 -0.02
C ILE A 157 -20.44 -13.48 -0.74
N SER A 158 -19.11 -13.56 -0.54
CA SER A 158 -18.17 -12.54 -1.02
C SER A 158 -16.75 -13.07 -1.19
N ILE A 159 -15.90 -12.29 -1.86
CA ILE A 159 -14.46 -12.52 -1.87
C ILE A 159 -13.88 -12.13 -0.51
N VAL A 160 -13.11 -13.04 0.08
CA VAL A 160 -12.56 -12.87 1.42
C VAL A 160 -11.11 -12.42 1.39
N GLN A 161 -10.35 -12.91 0.41
CA GLN A 161 -8.92 -12.65 0.31
C GLN A 161 -8.31 -13.11 -1.01
N LEU A 162 -7.14 -12.54 -1.35
CA LEU A 162 -6.22 -13.10 -2.34
C LEU A 162 -5.23 -14.02 -1.61
N SER A 163 -5.05 -15.24 -2.09
CA SER A 163 -4.26 -16.28 -1.42
C SER A 163 -3.07 -16.73 -2.26
N PHE A 164 -1.94 -17.00 -1.60
CA PHE A 164 -0.70 -17.50 -2.16
C PHE A 164 -0.34 -18.84 -1.52
N LYS A 165 -0.03 -19.84 -2.34
CA LYS A 165 0.56 -21.10 -1.88
C LYS A 165 2.01 -20.87 -1.45
N LYS A 166 2.63 -21.86 -0.80
CA LYS A 166 3.99 -21.79 -0.26
C LYS A 166 5.00 -21.24 -1.27
N ASP A 167 5.05 -21.79 -2.47
CA ASP A 167 6.07 -21.43 -3.45
C ASP A 167 5.83 -20.03 -4.00
N SER A 168 4.58 -19.69 -4.37
CA SER A 168 4.19 -18.34 -4.77
C SER A 168 4.43 -17.29 -3.68
N LEU A 169 4.21 -17.66 -2.41
CA LEU A 169 4.52 -16.78 -1.27
C LEU A 169 6.03 -16.52 -1.16
N ASN A 170 6.86 -17.56 -1.28
CA ASN A 170 8.30 -17.42 -1.23
C ASN A 170 8.81 -16.52 -2.37
N GLU A 171 8.27 -16.69 -3.56
CA GLU A 171 8.60 -15.88 -4.73
C GLU A 171 8.19 -14.42 -4.54
N LEU A 172 6.95 -14.17 -4.09
CA LEU A 172 6.50 -12.84 -3.72
C LEU A 172 7.43 -12.18 -2.69
N ILE A 173 7.74 -12.87 -1.59
CA ILE A 173 8.61 -12.34 -0.53
C ILE A 173 10.00 -12.01 -1.07
N ASN A 174 10.58 -12.85 -1.93
CA ASN A 174 11.89 -12.59 -2.52
C ASN A 174 11.86 -11.36 -3.44
N LEU A 175 10.84 -11.21 -4.28
CA LEU A 175 10.70 -10.09 -5.19
C LEU A 175 10.47 -8.75 -4.47
N ILE A 176 9.66 -8.72 -3.41
CA ILE A 176 9.37 -7.47 -2.70
C ILE A 176 10.41 -7.09 -1.65
N ARG A 177 11.24 -8.02 -1.19
CA ARG A 177 12.25 -7.82 -0.11
C ARG A 177 13.14 -6.60 -0.31
N PRO A 178 13.64 -6.27 -1.52
CA PRO A 178 14.46 -5.09 -1.76
C PRO A 178 13.74 -3.76 -1.50
N TYR A 179 12.42 -3.76 -1.59
CA TYR A 179 11.56 -2.58 -1.46
C TYR A 179 11.00 -2.40 -0.04
N VAL A 180 11.26 -3.35 0.86
CA VAL A 180 10.75 -3.32 2.23
C VAL A 180 11.77 -2.70 3.17
N HIS A 181 11.35 -1.64 3.88
CA HIS A 181 12.16 -0.99 4.89
C HIS A 181 12.60 -1.95 5.99
N ILE A 182 13.81 -1.77 6.53
CA ILE A 182 14.43 -2.69 7.50
C ILE A 182 13.51 -3.00 8.69
N ASN A 183 12.83 -1.97 9.24
CA ASN A 183 11.93 -2.12 10.39
C ASN A 183 10.67 -2.92 10.08
N MET A 184 10.32 -3.05 8.79
CA MET A 184 9.15 -3.80 8.34
C MET A 184 9.50 -5.22 7.88
N LYS A 185 10.77 -5.59 7.83
CA LYS A 185 11.20 -6.93 7.38
C LYS A 185 10.66 -8.08 8.23
N LYS A 186 10.28 -7.80 9.47
CA LYS A 186 9.57 -8.78 10.32
C LYS A 186 8.26 -9.29 9.68
N LYS A 187 7.59 -8.44 8.88
CA LYS A 187 6.36 -8.81 8.14
C LYS A 187 6.59 -9.75 6.95
N LEU A 188 7.85 -9.96 6.56
CA LEU A 188 8.23 -10.93 5.53
C LEU A 188 8.53 -12.31 6.08
N ARG A 189 8.42 -12.50 7.40
CA ARG A 189 8.68 -13.76 8.07
C ARG A 189 7.36 -14.32 8.61
N GLN A 190 7.29 -15.62 8.66
CA GLN A 190 6.22 -16.30 9.37
C GLN A 190 6.25 -15.85 10.83
N GLU A 191 5.16 -15.31 11.36
CA GLU A 191 5.00 -15.24 12.81
C GLU A 191 4.97 -16.68 13.32
N MET A 192 6.07 -17.11 13.95
CA MET A 192 6.02 -18.33 14.73
C MET A 192 4.99 -18.08 15.83
N SER A 193 3.85 -18.75 15.73
CA SER A 193 2.76 -18.61 16.68
C SER A 193 3.31 -18.78 18.07
N LYS A 194 3.21 -17.74 18.87
CA LYS A 194 3.30 -17.82 20.32
C LYS A 194 2.01 -18.53 20.80
N PHE A 195 1.91 -19.81 20.54
CA PHE A 195 1.05 -20.72 21.29
C PHE A 195 1.99 -21.65 22.06
N ARG A 196 2.32 -21.23 23.23
CA ARG A 196 2.61 -22.06 24.38
C ARG A 196 1.66 -21.67 25.50
#